data_884eeba3d9a29c13e006f5206d2ff2b3
#
_entry.id   884eeba3d9a29c13e006f5206d2ff2b3
#
_cell.length_a   1.000
_cell.length_b   1.000
_cell.length_c   1.000
_cell.angle_alpha   90.00
_cell.angle_beta   90.00
_cell.angle_gamma   90.00
#
_symmetry.space_group_name_H-M   'P 1'
#
loop_
_entity.id
_entity.type
_entity.pdbx_description
1 polymer ?
#
loop_
_entity_poly.entity_id
_entity_poly.type
_entity_poly.pdbx_seq_one_letter_code
_entity_poly.pdbx_strand_id
1 'polypeptide(L)'
;MNALTLNARRSLALLTLAAAWSVAGSAAVAADSYDSAVQHAGRSADDVKRDSLDHPAEVLRLSGIKPGMRVVDFLAGDGYYSELLSYVVGPGGHVLMLNNPSFERFSEGGAVKRVANDRLPNVEHQVLDLNPLQWPAASLDAVFLIKVYHDLYWVDTTGVWPKVNTSAVLDNIAHALKPGGVVVIVDHSAKPGTGSTVASSLHRIDEDYARKDWESRGLKVVGKSDALRRPEDARDHVSYLPPAVGKTDRFVLVFRKP
;
A
#
# COMPACT_ATOMS: atom_id res chain seq x y z
N MET A 1 49.44 67.34 18.63
CA MET A 1 48.62 67.81 17.51
C MET A 1 48.06 66.61 16.80
N ASN A 2 46.82 66.34 17.13
CA ASN A 2 45.64 66.16 16.21
C ASN A 2 45.74 64.98 15.28
N ALA A 3 44.92 64.10 15.37
CA ALA A 3 43.51 63.83 15.23
C ALA A 3 43.42 62.73 14.18
N LEU A 4 42.52 61.85 14.02
CA LEU A 4 41.11 61.68 14.29
C LEU A 4 40.72 60.26 13.98
N THR A 5 39.94 59.71 14.82
CA THR A 5 39.01 58.63 14.67
C THR A 5 38.09 58.73 13.48
N LEU A 6 37.74 57.63 12.85
CA LEU A 6 36.37 57.40 12.34
C LEU A 6 36.08 55.91 12.07
N ASN A 7 35.27 55.32 12.89
CA ASN A 7 33.98 54.63 12.58
C ASN A 7 34.00 53.42 11.66
N ALA A 8 33.83 52.31 12.27
CA ALA A 8 33.27 51.12 11.66
C ALA A 8 31.99 50.72 12.42
N ARG A 9 30.86 51.03 11.85
CA ARG A 9 29.57 50.42 12.14
C ARG A 9 28.81 50.28 10.84
N ARG A 10 28.72 49.09 10.28
CA ARG A 10 27.68 48.57 9.38
C ARG A 10 28.03 47.12 9.03
N SER A 11 27.27 46.20 9.55
CA SER A 11 26.87 44.97 8.85
C SER A 11 26.33 43.98 9.86
N LEU A 12 25.06 44.02 10.13
CA LEU A 12 24.32 42.87 10.68
C LEU A 12 22.87 43.01 10.24
N ALA A 13 22.57 42.50 9.06
CA ALA A 13 21.21 42.15 8.64
C ALA A 13 21.27 41.49 7.27
N LEU A 14 21.31 40.17 7.24
CA LEU A 14 20.97 39.36 6.05
C LEU A 14 21.30 37.88 6.35
N LEU A 15 20.46 37.21 7.13
CA LEU A 15 20.49 35.72 7.21
C LEU A 15 19.25 35.25 7.98
N THR A 16 18.06 35.45 7.42
CA THR A 16 16.84 34.72 7.86
C THR A 16 15.80 34.74 6.76
N LEU A 17 16.07 34.12 5.61
CA LEU A 17 15.03 33.90 4.58
C LEU A 17 15.26 32.64 3.72
N ALA A 18 15.85 31.59 4.24
CA ALA A 18 16.13 30.38 3.45
C ALA A 18 15.40 29.12 3.91
N ALA A 19 14.62 29.15 5.01
CA ALA A 19 14.07 27.92 5.58
C ALA A 19 12.60 27.62 5.23
N ALA A 20 11.90 28.53 4.57
CA ALA A 20 10.45 28.38 4.35
C ALA A 20 10.05 27.73 2.99
N TRP A 21 10.99 27.55 2.08
CA TRP A 21 10.65 27.04 0.73
C TRP A 21 10.76 25.54 0.53
N SER A 22 11.36 24.80 1.46
CA SER A 22 11.61 23.36 1.27
C SER A 22 10.41 22.45 1.62
N VAL A 23 9.44 22.94 2.41
CA VAL A 23 8.32 22.09 2.86
C VAL A 23 7.13 22.12 1.90
N ALA A 24 6.87 23.26 1.25
CA ALA A 24 5.78 23.38 0.28
C ALA A 24 6.08 22.64 -1.05
N GLY A 25 7.35 22.65 -1.47
CA GLY A 25 7.76 21.98 -2.72
C GLY A 25 7.66 20.45 -2.67
N SER A 26 7.88 19.84 -1.49
CA SER A 26 7.81 18.36 -1.39
C SER A 26 6.37 17.81 -1.38
N ALA A 27 5.40 18.57 -0.89
CA ALA A 27 4.00 18.14 -0.92
C ALA A 27 3.39 18.24 -2.34
N ALA A 28 3.71 19.28 -3.08
CA ALA A 28 3.26 19.44 -4.46
C ALA A 28 3.88 18.39 -5.40
N VAL A 29 5.18 18.13 -5.26
CA VAL A 29 5.87 17.07 -6.05
C VAL A 29 5.32 15.69 -5.72
N ALA A 30 4.93 15.41 -4.45
CA ALA A 30 4.33 14.13 -4.08
C ALA A 30 2.92 13.95 -4.66
N ALA A 31 2.11 15.01 -4.77
CA ALA A 31 0.79 14.95 -5.39
C ALA A 31 0.88 14.62 -6.89
N ASP A 32 1.77 15.27 -7.60
CA ASP A 32 2.00 15.03 -9.04
C ASP A 32 2.53 13.62 -9.32
N SER A 33 3.29 13.01 -8.39
CA SER A 33 3.87 11.68 -8.60
C SER A 33 2.82 10.56 -8.62
N TYR A 34 1.73 10.67 -7.87
CA TYR A 34 0.67 9.65 -7.85
C TYR A 34 -0.15 9.67 -9.13
N ASP A 35 -0.54 10.86 -9.59
CA ASP A 35 -1.27 11.01 -10.84
C ASP A 35 -0.38 10.63 -12.03
N SER A 36 0.91 10.99 -12.02
CA SER A 36 1.88 10.58 -13.03
C SER A 36 2.07 9.06 -13.08
N ALA A 37 2.07 8.38 -11.93
CA ALA A 37 2.18 6.92 -11.87
C ALA A 37 0.96 6.25 -12.50
N VAL A 38 -0.25 6.75 -12.22
CA VAL A 38 -1.49 6.22 -12.80
C VAL A 38 -1.59 6.51 -14.29
N GLN A 39 -1.08 7.66 -14.76
CA GLN A 39 -1.09 8.07 -16.17
C GLN A 39 0.13 7.57 -16.96
N HIS A 40 1.00 6.76 -16.35
CA HIS A 40 2.25 6.34 -16.98
C HIS A 40 1.99 5.56 -18.28
N ALA A 41 2.61 6.00 -19.37
CA ALA A 41 2.37 5.46 -20.73
C ALA A 41 2.80 3.99 -20.91
N GLY A 42 3.63 3.46 -20.00
CA GLY A 42 4.06 2.04 -20.02
C GLY A 42 3.03 1.06 -19.44
N ARG A 43 1.90 1.55 -18.91
CA ARG A 43 0.85 0.69 -18.33
C ARG A 43 -0.01 0.04 -19.41
N SER A 44 -0.51 -1.16 -19.12
CA SER A 44 -1.41 -1.86 -20.05
C SER A 44 -2.77 -1.15 -20.13
N ALA A 45 -3.44 -1.30 -21.28
CA ALA A 45 -4.79 -0.75 -21.46
C ALA A 45 -5.81 -1.34 -20.46
N ASP A 46 -5.63 -2.61 -20.07
CA ASP A 46 -6.51 -3.27 -19.11
C ASP A 46 -6.30 -2.71 -17.70
N ASP A 47 -5.06 -2.42 -17.31
CA ASP A 47 -4.76 -1.76 -16.03
C ASP A 47 -5.35 -0.33 -15.99
N VAL A 48 -5.22 0.43 -17.08
CA VAL A 48 -5.80 1.78 -17.18
C VAL A 48 -7.34 1.73 -17.09
N LYS A 49 -7.97 0.75 -17.74
CA LYS A 49 -9.42 0.55 -17.63
C LYS A 49 -9.85 0.22 -16.19
N ARG A 50 -9.04 -0.56 -15.48
CA ARG A 50 -9.28 -0.94 -14.09
C ARG A 50 -9.25 0.25 -13.13
N ASP A 51 -8.47 1.31 -13.44
CA ASP A 51 -8.33 2.49 -12.58
C ASP A 51 -9.67 3.15 -12.21
N SER A 52 -10.64 3.12 -13.12
CA SER A 52 -11.98 3.67 -12.88
C SER A 52 -12.76 2.93 -11.78
N LEU A 53 -12.39 1.68 -11.50
CA LEU A 53 -12.99 0.86 -10.45
C LEU A 53 -12.20 0.90 -9.15
N ASP A 54 -10.87 0.98 -9.23
CA ASP A 54 -9.98 0.81 -8.08
C ASP A 54 -9.42 2.13 -7.53
N HIS A 55 -9.64 3.27 -8.21
CA HIS A 55 -9.21 4.62 -7.78
C HIS A 55 -7.79 4.67 -7.21
N PRO A 56 -6.77 4.12 -7.90
CA PRO A 56 -5.45 3.88 -7.31
C PRO A 56 -4.72 5.16 -6.91
N ALA A 57 -4.91 6.27 -7.63
CA ALA A 57 -4.28 7.55 -7.28
C ALA A 57 -4.67 8.01 -5.87
N GLU A 58 -5.92 7.80 -5.46
CA GLU A 58 -6.38 8.17 -4.13
C GLU A 58 -5.78 7.27 -3.06
N VAL A 59 -5.74 5.96 -3.28
CA VAL A 59 -5.12 4.99 -2.36
C VAL A 59 -3.63 5.30 -2.18
N LEU A 60 -2.91 5.56 -3.27
CA LEU A 60 -1.49 5.92 -3.25
C LEU A 60 -1.26 7.24 -2.49
N ARG A 61 -2.08 8.25 -2.75
CA ARG A 61 -1.98 9.56 -2.06
C ARG A 61 -2.23 9.42 -0.57
N LEU A 62 -3.22 8.62 -0.19
CA LEU A 62 -3.54 8.36 1.21
C LEU A 62 -2.42 7.62 1.94
N SER A 63 -1.70 6.73 1.25
CA SER A 63 -0.56 5.99 1.79
C SER A 63 0.61 6.89 2.18
N GLY A 64 0.80 8.00 1.48
CA GLY A 64 1.90 8.93 1.67
C GLY A 64 3.28 8.36 1.31
N ILE A 65 3.35 7.29 0.50
CA ILE A 65 4.64 6.76 0.02
C ILE A 65 5.36 7.79 -0.85
N LYS A 66 6.70 7.71 -0.87
CA LYS A 66 7.58 8.71 -1.49
C LYS A 66 8.69 8.03 -2.29
N PRO A 67 9.34 8.77 -3.19
CA PRO A 67 10.56 8.29 -3.85
C PRO A 67 11.61 7.80 -2.85
N GLY A 68 12.28 6.70 -3.20
CA GLY A 68 13.31 6.06 -2.39
C GLY A 68 12.83 5.07 -1.32
N MET A 69 11.52 4.92 -1.14
CA MET A 69 10.96 3.99 -0.15
C MET A 69 11.08 2.52 -0.56
N ARG A 70 11.16 1.64 0.44
CA ARG A 70 11.04 0.18 0.30
C ARG A 70 9.62 -0.24 0.66
N VAL A 71 8.90 -0.74 -0.32
CA VAL A 71 7.49 -1.09 -0.18
C VAL A 71 7.23 -2.54 -0.58
N VAL A 72 6.20 -3.14 -0.01
CA VAL A 72 5.74 -4.49 -0.35
C VAL A 72 4.32 -4.40 -0.89
N ASP A 73 4.09 -5.00 -2.04
CA ASP A 73 2.78 -5.38 -2.55
C ASP A 73 2.54 -6.83 -2.14
N PHE A 74 1.75 -7.02 -1.10
CA PHE A 74 1.59 -8.31 -0.42
C PHE A 74 0.46 -9.11 -1.06
N LEU A 75 0.77 -10.32 -1.54
CA LEU A 75 -0.12 -11.14 -2.36
C LEU A 75 -0.57 -10.36 -3.61
N ALA A 76 0.42 -9.86 -4.33
CA ALA A 76 0.27 -8.86 -5.41
C ALA A 76 -0.54 -9.35 -6.62
N GLY A 77 -0.76 -10.67 -6.73
CA GLY A 77 -1.37 -11.27 -7.91
C GLY A 77 -0.52 -11.04 -9.16
N ASP A 78 -1.10 -10.38 -10.15
CA ASP A 78 -0.44 -10.00 -11.40
C ASP A 78 0.40 -8.71 -11.31
N GLY A 79 0.47 -8.08 -10.13
CA GLY A 79 1.32 -6.92 -9.86
C GLY A 79 0.76 -5.58 -10.32
N TYR A 80 -0.56 -5.42 -10.40
CA TYR A 80 -1.17 -4.12 -10.73
C TYR A 80 -0.70 -2.98 -9.83
N TYR A 81 -0.72 -3.18 -8.50
CA TYR A 81 -0.17 -2.17 -7.58
C TYR A 81 1.34 -2.14 -7.59
N SER A 82 2.02 -3.27 -7.79
CA SER A 82 3.49 -3.31 -7.88
C SER A 82 4.03 -2.35 -8.95
N GLU A 83 3.38 -2.28 -10.10
CA GLU A 83 3.75 -1.34 -11.16
C GLU A 83 3.54 0.11 -10.77
N LEU A 84 2.39 0.45 -10.18
CA LEU A 84 2.11 1.80 -9.70
C LEU A 84 3.07 2.23 -8.59
N LEU A 85 3.34 1.33 -7.63
CA LEU A 85 4.30 1.55 -6.56
C LEU A 85 5.72 1.80 -7.11
N SER A 86 6.13 1.02 -8.13
CA SER A 86 7.40 1.18 -8.82
C SER A 86 7.61 2.61 -9.34
N TYR A 87 6.59 3.16 -9.99
CA TYR A 87 6.64 4.53 -10.53
C TYR A 87 6.71 5.59 -9.43
N VAL A 88 5.96 5.39 -8.32
CA VAL A 88 5.97 6.34 -7.20
C VAL A 88 7.30 6.33 -6.45
N VAL A 89 7.83 5.14 -6.13
CA VAL A 89 9.08 5.07 -5.36
C VAL A 89 10.31 5.36 -6.23
N GLY A 90 10.17 5.26 -7.55
CA GLY A 90 11.21 5.60 -8.51
C GLY A 90 12.47 4.73 -8.41
N PRO A 91 13.52 5.06 -9.17
CA PRO A 91 14.71 4.21 -9.30
C PRO A 91 15.55 4.09 -8.03
N GLY A 92 15.39 4.99 -7.07
CA GLY A 92 16.04 4.92 -5.76
C GLY A 92 15.25 4.14 -4.73
N GLY A 93 14.02 3.72 -5.04
CA GLY A 93 13.16 2.91 -4.20
C GLY A 93 13.19 1.43 -4.57
N HIS A 94 12.43 0.62 -3.84
CA HIS A 94 12.34 -0.81 -4.08
C HIS A 94 10.93 -1.31 -3.80
N VAL A 95 10.38 -2.11 -4.69
CA VAL A 95 9.10 -2.78 -4.54
C VAL A 95 9.32 -4.29 -4.47
N LEU A 96 8.89 -4.91 -3.37
CA LEU A 96 8.77 -6.35 -3.31
C LEU A 96 7.35 -6.73 -3.74
N MET A 97 7.23 -7.32 -4.94
CA MET A 97 6.02 -7.96 -5.44
C MET A 97 5.99 -9.39 -4.93
N LEU A 98 5.22 -9.62 -3.87
CA LEU A 98 5.19 -10.89 -3.15
C LEU A 98 3.92 -11.67 -3.48
N ASN A 99 4.09 -12.90 -3.92
CA ASN A 99 3.03 -13.90 -3.96
C ASN A 99 3.38 -15.10 -3.05
N ASN A 100 2.36 -15.85 -2.62
CA ASN A 100 2.57 -17.23 -2.19
C ASN A 100 2.34 -18.17 -3.38
N PRO A 101 2.68 -19.47 -3.28
CA PRO A 101 2.49 -20.41 -4.39
C PRO A 101 1.06 -20.46 -4.95
N SER A 102 0.05 -20.18 -4.15
CA SER A 102 -1.36 -20.17 -4.59
C SER A 102 -1.68 -18.90 -5.39
N PHE A 103 -1.30 -17.73 -4.90
CA PHE A 103 -1.48 -16.46 -5.64
C PHE A 103 -0.66 -16.45 -6.93
N GLU A 104 0.52 -17.04 -6.92
CA GLU A 104 1.31 -17.18 -8.15
C GLU A 104 0.57 -18.00 -9.22
N ARG A 105 -0.07 -19.11 -8.82
CA ARG A 105 -0.91 -19.89 -9.75
C ARG A 105 -2.13 -19.07 -10.23
N PHE A 106 -2.78 -18.31 -9.35
CA PHE A 106 -3.94 -17.48 -9.71
C PHE A 106 -3.56 -16.32 -10.65
N SER A 107 -2.31 -15.86 -10.62
CA SER A 107 -1.83 -14.82 -11.54
C SER A 107 -1.67 -15.31 -12.98
N GLU A 108 -1.74 -16.64 -13.23
CA GLU A 108 -1.61 -17.26 -14.56
C GLU A 108 -0.37 -16.75 -15.34
N GLY A 109 0.73 -16.52 -14.62
CA GLY A 109 1.97 -15.97 -15.17
C GLY A 109 1.95 -14.45 -15.37
N GLY A 110 0.91 -13.76 -14.91
CA GLY A 110 0.82 -12.30 -14.97
C GLY A 110 1.94 -11.62 -14.20
N ALA A 111 2.28 -12.14 -13.01
CA ALA A 111 3.37 -11.63 -12.19
C ALA A 111 4.72 -11.68 -12.92
N VAL A 112 5.05 -12.81 -13.53
CA VAL A 112 6.28 -12.98 -14.32
C VAL A 112 6.31 -12.03 -15.51
N LYS A 113 5.19 -11.89 -16.23
CA LYS A 113 5.06 -10.96 -17.36
C LYS A 113 5.23 -9.50 -16.93
N ARG A 114 4.77 -9.15 -15.73
CA ARG A 114 4.85 -7.79 -15.18
C ARG A 114 6.29 -7.28 -15.10
N VAL A 115 7.23 -8.12 -14.72
CA VAL A 115 8.64 -7.78 -14.55
C VAL A 115 9.54 -8.24 -15.69
N ALA A 116 8.98 -8.90 -16.72
CA ALA A 116 9.76 -9.42 -17.84
C ALA A 116 10.54 -8.33 -18.57
N ASN A 117 11.71 -8.71 -19.11
CA ASN A 117 12.61 -7.82 -19.88
C ASN A 117 13.06 -6.56 -19.11
N ASP A 118 13.21 -6.69 -17.79
CA ASP A 118 13.65 -5.60 -16.92
C ASP A 118 12.79 -4.32 -17.03
N ARG A 119 11.50 -4.52 -17.33
CA ARG A 119 10.53 -3.43 -17.55
C ARG A 119 10.33 -2.56 -16.30
N LEU A 120 10.47 -3.15 -15.12
CA LEU A 120 10.34 -2.51 -13.81
C LEU A 120 11.58 -2.86 -12.98
N PRO A 121 12.73 -2.22 -13.21
CA PRO A 121 14.02 -2.64 -12.65
C PRO A 121 14.13 -2.49 -11.13
N ASN A 122 13.22 -1.75 -10.50
CA ASN A 122 13.11 -1.57 -9.05
C ASN A 122 12.04 -2.47 -8.41
N VAL A 123 11.46 -3.41 -9.16
CA VAL A 123 10.50 -4.41 -8.67
C VAL A 123 11.17 -5.77 -8.59
N GLU A 124 11.19 -6.34 -7.42
CA GLU A 124 11.62 -7.72 -7.16
C GLU A 124 10.38 -8.61 -7.00
N HIS A 125 10.23 -9.62 -7.87
CA HIS A 125 9.17 -10.61 -7.75
C HIS A 125 9.66 -11.80 -6.93
N GLN A 126 8.93 -12.11 -5.85
CA GLN A 126 9.22 -13.27 -5.01
C GLN A 126 7.97 -14.11 -4.77
N VAL A 127 8.17 -15.43 -4.72
CA VAL A 127 7.16 -16.41 -4.30
C VAL A 127 7.64 -17.04 -3.00
N LEU A 128 6.96 -16.74 -1.88
CA LEU A 128 7.34 -17.21 -0.55
C LEU A 128 6.17 -17.92 0.14
N ASP A 129 6.51 -18.91 0.97
CA ASP A 129 5.56 -19.39 1.97
C ASP A 129 5.34 -18.30 3.03
N LEU A 130 4.10 -18.07 3.40
CA LEU A 130 3.77 -17.12 4.46
C LEU A 130 4.01 -17.69 5.87
N ASN A 131 4.30 -18.99 6.00
CA ASN A 131 4.54 -19.67 7.28
C ASN A 131 5.92 -20.37 7.31
N PRO A 132 6.98 -19.75 7.82
CA PRO A 132 7.02 -18.46 8.49
C PRO A 132 7.40 -17.31 7.52
N LEU A 133 6.69 -16.20 7.62
CA LEU A 133 7.17 -14.94 7.06
C LEU A 133 8.21 -14.34 8.02
N GLN A 134 9.39 -13.97 7.50
CA GLN A 134 10.50 -13.49 8.34
C GLN A 134 11.20 -12.30 7.66
N TRP A 135 10.67 -11.11 7.87
CA TRP A 135 11.33 -9.88 7.45
C TRP A 135 12.10 -9.23 8.60
N PRO A 136 13.25 -8.60 8.33
CA PRO A 136 14.03 -7.92 9.35
C PRO A 136 13.25 -6.76 9.98
N ALA A 137 13.54 -6.49 11.27
CA ALA A 137 12.96 -5.35 11.98
C ALA A 137 13.24 -4.04 11.26
N ALA A 138 12.26 -3.13 11.23
CA ALA A 138 12.39 -1.76 10.71
C ALA A 138 13.04 -1.68 9.31
N SER A 139 12.70 -2.62 8.43
CA SER A 139 13.25 -2.74 7.07
C SER A 139 12.34 -2.16 5.99
N LEU A 140 11.04 -1.93 6.28
CA LEU A 140 10.03 -1.55 5.31
C LEU A 140 9.42 -0.18 5.64
N ASP A 141 9.14 0.60 4.61
CA ASP A 141 8.44 1.88 4.72
C ASP A 141 6.93 1.72 4.58
N ALA A 142 6.48 0.76 3.75
CA ALA A 142 5.05 0.48 3.57
C ALA A 142 4.79 -0.97 3.15
N VAL A 143 3.60 -1.48 3.54
CA VAL A 143 3.05 -2.76 3.07
C VAL A 143 1.62 -2.52 2.59
N PHE A 144 1.32 -2.96 1.37
CA PHE A 144 0.01 -2.87 0.74
C PHE A 144 -0.65 -4.25 0.73
N LEU A 145 -1.86 -4.33 1.26
CA LEU A 145 -2.74 -5.50 1.22
C LEU A 145 -4.01 -5.11 0.45
N ILE A 146 -4.00 -5.37 -0.85
CA ILE A 146 -5.04 -4.89 -1.75
C ILE A 146 -5.96 -6.03 -2.17
N LYS A 147 -7.12 -6.11 -1.54
CA LYS A 147 -8.15 -7.16 -1.72
C LYS A 147 -7.64 -8.56 -1.39
N VAL A 148 -6.76 -8.64 -0.38
CA VAL A 148 -6.09 -9.88 0.04
C VAL A 148 -6.03 -10.05 1.56
N TYR A 149 -6.45 -9.04 2.32
CA TYR A 149 -6.41 -9.11 3.78
C TYR A 149 -7.35 -10.21 4.31
N HIS A 150 -8.54 -10.34 3.70
CA HIS A 150 -9.47 -11.44 4.02
C HIS A 150 -8.89 -12.82 3.73
N ASP A 151 -7.99 -12.97 2.74
CA ASP A 151 -7.38 -14.26 2.38
C ASP A 151 -6.45 -14.79 3.47
N LEU A 152 -5.92 -13.93 4.33
CA LEU A 152 -5.17 -14.34 5.52
C LEU A 152 -6.03 -15.10 6.53
N TYR A 153 -7.35 -14.93 6.47
CA TYR A 153 -8.35 -15.58 7.31
C TYR A 153 -9.10 -16.69 6.58
N TRP A 154 -8.76 -16.94 5.31
CA TRP A 154 -9.41 -17.98 4.54
C TRP A 154 -8.97 -19.37 5.04
N VAL A 155 -9.97 -20.17 5.40
CA VAL A 155 -9.79 -21.60 5.73
C VAL A 155 -10.26 -22.41 4.53
N ASP A 156 -9.30 -22.91 3.77
CA ASP A 156 -9.56 -23.77 2.62
C ASP A 156 -9.59 -25.26 3.02
N THR A 157 -10.58 -25.99 2.52
CA THR A 157 -10.74 -27.42 2.72
C THR A 157 -10.33 -28.24 1.50
N THR A 158 -9.95 -27.59 0.41
CA THR A 158 -9.61 -28.22 -0.88
C THR A 158 -8.11 -28.40 -1.10
N GLY A 159 -7.28 -27.77 -0.26
CA GLY A 159 -5.82 -27.77 -0.37
C GLY A 159 -5.26 -26.80 -1.43
N VAL A 160 -6.11 -25.93 -1.97
CA VAL A 160 -5.69 -24.88 -2.93
C VAL A 160 -5.02 -23.71 -2.21
N TRP A 161 -5.48 -23.41 -1.00
CA TRP A 161 -4.93 -22.35 -0.16
C TRP A 161 -4.26 -22.93 1.09
N PRO A 162 -3.01 -22.56 1.41
CA PRO A 162 -2.35 -23.04 2.62
C PRO A 162 -2.99 -22.42 3.86
N LYS A 163 -3.05 -23.18 4.96
CA LYS A 163 -3.43 -22.61 6.25
C LYS A 163 -2.41 -21.54 6.65
N VAL A 164 -2.84 -20.29 6.76
CA VAL A 164 -2.00 -19.17 7.18
C VAL A 164 -2.04 -19.03 8.70
N ASN A 165 -0.88 -18.86 9.33
CA ASN A 165 -0.80 -18.36 10.71
C ASN A 165 -0.92 -16.83 10.67
N THR A 166 -2.15 -16.34 10.56
CA THR A 166 -2.46 -14.92 10.35
C THR A 166 -1.81 -14.03 11.39
N SER A 167 -1.88 -14.41 12.69
CA SER A 167 -1.25 -13.60 13.73
C SER A 167 0.25 -13.45 13.49
N ALA A 168 0.97 -14.54 13.23
CA ALA A 168 2.41 -14.48 13.00
C ALA A 168 2.78 -13.65 11.76
N VAL A 169 1.98 -13.73 10.69
CA VAL A 169 2.18 -12.91 9.48
C VAL A 169 2.01 -11.43 9.80
N LEU A 170 0.92 -11.04 10.45
CA LEU A 170 0.64 -9.64 10.79
C LEU A 170 1.64 -9.09 11.81
N ASP A 171 2.06 -9.90 12.79
CA ASP A 171 3.07 -9.52 13.77
C ASP A 171 4.44 -9.29 13.09
N ASN A 172 4.81 -10.13 12.10
CA ASN A 172 6.02 -9.93 11.33
C ASN A 172 5.95 -8.67 10.46
N ILE A 173 4.82 -8.39 9.80
CA ILE A 173 4.61 -7.14 9.06
C ILE A 173 4.79 -5.94 9.98
N ALA A 174 4.12 -5.93 11.15
CA ALA A 174 4.23 -4.85 12.12
C ALA A 174 5.68 -4.68 12.64
N HIS A 175 6.39 -5.80 12.86
CA HIS A 175 7.81 -5.80 13.25
C HIS A 175 8.71 -5.20 12.16
N ALA A 176 8.48 -5.57 10.91
CA ALA A 176 9.26 -5.15 9.77
C ALA A 176 9.07 -3.68 9.38
N LEU A 177 7.94 -3.06 9.74
CA LEU A 177 7.75 -1.63 9.51
C LEU A 177 8.72 -0.80 10.32
N LYS A 178 9.31 0.22 9.69
CA LYS A 178 10.03 1.31 10.35
C LYS A 178 9.09 2.12 11.24
N PRO A 179 9.58 2.84 12.28
CA PRO A 179 8.82 3.91 12.90
C PRO A 179 8.32 4.90 11.82
N GLY A 180 7.03 5.24 11.85
CA GLY A 180 6.38 6.03 10.80
C GLY A 180 5.95 5.27 9.55
N GLY A 181 6.37 4.00 9.40
CA GLY A 181 5.95 3.14 8.29
C GLY A 181 4.46 2.81 8.31
N VAL A 182 3.90 2.47 7.16
CA VAL A 182 2.45 2.31 7.01
C VAL A 182 2.03 0.94 6.49
N VAL A 183 0.84 0.52 6.91
CA VAL A 183 0.06 -0.55 6.27
C VAL A 183 -1.13 0.07 5.56
N VAL A 184 -1.32 -0.27 4.30
CA VAL A 184 -2.46 0.15 3.48
C VAL A 184 -3.33 -1.07 3.20
N ILE A 185 -4.60 -0.99 3.56
CA ILE A 185 -5.57 -2.04 3.30
C ILE A 185 -6.69 -1.48 2.43
N VAL A 186 -6.94 -2.16 1.33
CA VAL A 186 -8.18 -2.05 0.56
C VAL A 186 -8.80 -3.44 0.56
N ASP A 187 -10.03 -3.58 1.08
CA ASP A 187 -10.65 -4.91 1.04
C ASP A 187 -12.17 -4.85 0.87
N HIS A 188 -12.74 -5.99 0.48
CA HIS A 188 -14.17 -6.18 0.30
C HIS A 188 -14.87 -6.18 1.66
N SER A 189 -15.80 -5.22 1.85
CA SER A 189 -16.52 -5.07 3.09
C SER A 189 -17.46 -6.25 3.33
N ALA A 190 -17.37 -6.86 4.50
CA ALA A 190 -18.41 -7.72 5.04
C ALA A 190 -19.48 -6.91 5.79
N LYS A 191 -20.56 -7.55 6.22
CA LYS A 191 -21.56 -6.93 7.10
C LYS A 191 -20.90 -6.61 8.46
N PRO A 192 -21.21 -5.46 9.07
CA PRO A 192 -20.68 -5.11 10.39
C PRO A 192 -20.98 -6.19 11.43
N GLY A 193 -19.99 -6.48 12.28
CA GLY A 193 -20.09 -7.48 13.35
C GLY A 193 -19.80 -8.90 12.91
N THR A 194 -19.53 -9.17 11.63
CA THR A 194 -19.19 -10.53 11.18
C THR A 194 -17.71 -10.89 11.42
N GLY A 195 -16.87 -9.92 11.73
CA GLY A 195 -15.44 -10.15 11.91
C GLY A 195 -14.80 -10.79 10.69
N SER A 196 -14.06 -11.88 10.88
CA SER A 196 -13.43 -12.68 9.81
C SER A 196 -14.24 -13.93 9.42
N THR A 197 -15.42 -14.16 10.00
CA THR A 197 -16.15 -15.44 9.86
C THR A 197 -16.63 -15.74 8.44
N VAL A 198 -16.78 -14.70 7.61
CA VAL A 198 -17.21 -14.83 6.22
C VAL A 198 -16.07 -14.77 5.21
N ALA A 199 -14.82 -14.72 5.68
CA ALA A 199 -13.65 -14.69 4.81
C ALA A 199 -13.59 -15.89 3.87
N SER A 200 -13.87 -17.10 4.40
CA SER A 200 -13.88 -18.32 3.58
C SER A 200 -15.06 -18.44 2.64
N SER A 201 -16.23 -17.94 3.01
CA SER A 201 -17.47 -18.16 2.24
C SER A 201 -17.79 -17.05 1.26
N LEU A 202 -17.42 -15.79 1.58
CA LEU A 202 -17.75 -14.62 0.78
C LEU A 202 -16.53 -13.86 0.24
N HIS A 203 -15.31 -14.21 0.66
CA HIS A 203 -14.09 -13.43 0.39
C HIS A 203 -14.32 -11.95 0.72
N ARG A 204 -14.72 -11.71 1.97
CA ARG A 204 -15.01 -10.40 2.55
C ARG A 204 -14.58 -10.38 4.02
N ILE A 205 -14.29 -9.19 4.53
CA ILE A 205 -13.93 -9.02 5.94
C ILE A 205 -14.58 -7.75 6.51
N ASP A 206 -14.90 -7.79 7.81
CA ASP A 206 -15.45 -6.63 8.52
C ASP A 206 -14.37 -5.56 8.70
N GLU A 207 -14.67 -4.33 8.29
CA GLU A 207 -13.77 -3.18 8.41
C GLU A 207 -13.34 -2.91 9.85
N ASP A 208 -14.28 -3.01 10.80
CA ASP A 208 -14.02 -2.75 12.22
C ASP A 208 -13.13 -3.86 12.82
N TYR A 209 -13.28 -5.09 12.34
CA TYR A 209 -12.39 -6.19 12.68
C TYR A 209 -10.97 -5.92 12.19
N ALA A 210 -10.79 -5.57 10.91
CA ALA A 210 -9.49 -5.24 10.34
C ALA A 210 -8.83 -4.07 11.10
N ARG A 211 -9.62 -3.04 11.45
CA ARG A 211 -9.12 -1.91 12.23
C ARG A 211 -8.60 -2.34 13.60
N LYS A 212 -9.40 -3.08 14.38
CA LYS A 212 -9.02 -3.56 15.73
C LYS A 212 -7.83 -4.49 15.71
N ASP A 213 -7.72 -5.30 14.69
CA ASP A 213 -6.65 -6.27 14.54
C ASP A 213 -5.28 -5.56 14.40
N TRP A 214 -5.18 -4.51 13.57
CA TRP A 214 -3.96 -3.72 13.45
C TRP A 214 -3.71 -2.79 14.64
N GLU A 215 -4.76 -2.22 15.24
CA GLU A 215 -4.64 -1.42 16.46
C GLU A 215 -4.12 -2.26 17.64
N SER A 216 -4.49 -3.54 17.74
CA SER A 216 -3.97 -4.46 18.76
C SER A 216 -2.46 -4.72 18.65
N ARG A 217 -1.88 -4.47 17.47
CA ARG A 217 -0.43 -4.54 17.19
C ARG A 217 0.27 -3.19 17.35
N GLY A 218 -0.41 -2.21 17.92
CA GLY A 218 0.13 -0.89 18.22
C GLY A 218 0.13 0.10 17.05
N LEU A 219 -0.40 -0.26 15.88
CA LEU A 219 -0.55 0.67 14.77
C LEU A 219 -1.78 1.56 14.99
N LYS A 220 -1.76 2.76 14.41
CA LYS A 220 -2.87 3.73 14.52
C LYS A 220 -3.43 4.05 13.15
N VAL A 221 -4.76 4.11 13.02
CA VAL A 221 -5.41 4.60 11.80
C VAL A 221 -5.02 6.05 11.58
N VAL A 222 -4.47 6.37 10.41
CA VAL A 222 -4.06 7.71 10.01
C VAL A 222 -4.75 8.17 8.71
N GLY A 223 -5.44 7.25 8.01
CA GLY A 223 -6.15 7.58 6.78
C GLY A 223 -7.30 6.61 6.52
N LYS A 224 -8.38 7.14 5.93
CA LYS A 224 -9.54 6.42 5.42
C LYS A 224 -10.01 7.08 4.14
N SER A 225 -10.65 6.32 3.26
CA SER A 225 -11.34 6.86 2.09
C SER A 225 -12.65 6.13 1.83
N ASP A 226 -13.63 6.89 1.37
CA ASP A 226 -14.93 6.40 0.91
C ASP A 226 -15.02 6.26 -0.63
N ALA A 227 -13.93 6.50 -1.36
CA ALA A 227 -13.91 6.45 -2.82
C ALA A 227 -14.31 5.08 -3.40
N LEU A 228 -14.13 4.02 -2.63
CA LEU A 228 -14.45 2.65 -3.03
C LEU A 228 -15.74 2.12 -2.40
N ARG A 229 -16.52 2.98 -1.75
CA ARG A 229 -17.81 2.60 -1.18
C ARG A 229 -18.85 2.35 -2.27
N ARG A 230 -19.64 1.31 -2.05
CA ARG A 230 -20.78 0.92 -2.90
C ARG A 230 -21.95 0.58 -1.99
N PRO A 231 -22.75 1.59 -1.57
CA PRO A 231 -23.87 1.38 -0.65
C PRO A 231 -24.92 0.38 -1.13
N GLU A 232 -24.99 0.19 -2.45
CA GLU A 232 -25.89 -0.77 -3.10
C GLU A 232 -25.45 -2.23 -2.95
N ASP A 233 -24.21 -2.50 -2.53
CA ASP A 233 -23.73 -3.87 -2.29
C ASP A 233 -24.31 -4.42 -0.98
N ALA A 234 -25.16 -5.43 -1.09
CA ALA A 234 -25.77 -6.10 0.06
C ALA A 234 -24.77 -6.90 0.94
N ARG A 235 -23.52 -7.08 0.45
CA ARG A 235 -22.41 -7.77 1.12
C ARG A 235 -22.73 -9.23 1.51
N ASP A 236 -23.51 -9.91 0.69
CA ASP A 236 -23.99 -11.28 0.91
C ASP A 236 -23.62 -12.26 -0.22
N HIS A 237 -22.92 -11.77 -1.24
CA HIS A 237 -22.40 -12.57 -2.34
C HIS A 237 -20.87 -12.65 -2.28
N VAL A 238 -20.33 -13.74 -2.84
CA VAL A 238 -18.89 -13.92 -3.03
C VAL A 238 -18.32 -12.76 -3.85
N SER A 239 -17.26 -12.11 -3.36
CA SER A 239 -16.80 -10.84 -3.88
C SER A 239 -16.30 -10.87 -5.33
N TYR A 240 -15.76 -12.01 -5.78
CA TYR A 240 -15.17 -12.20 -7.10
C TYR A 240 -16.07 -12.93 -8.12
N LEU A 241 -17.29 -13.27 -7.73
CA LEU A 241 -18.27 -13.93 -8.60
C LEU A 241 -19.44 -13.00 -8.93
N PRO A 242 -20.13 -13.19 -10.09
CA PRO A 242 -21.41 -12.54 -10.35
C PRO A 242 -22.44 -12.87 -9.25
N PRO A 243 -23.27 -11.89 -8.85
CA PRO A 243 -23.42 -10.56 -9.41
C PRO A 243 -22.47 -9.51 -8.79
N ALA A 244 -21.63 -9.87 -7.82
CA ALA A 244 -20.84 -8.93 -7.00
C ALA A 244 -19.52 -8.48 -7.64
N VAL A 245 -18.95 -9.28 -8.56
CA VAL A 245 -17.65 -8.96 -9.16
C VAL A 245 -17.63 -7.56 -9.79
N GLY A 246 -16.65 -6.75 -9.41
CA GLY A 246 -16.50 -5.35 -9.85
C GLY A 246 -17.48 -4.36 -9.23
N LYS A 247 -18.41 -4.79 -8.36
CA LYS A 247 -19.45 -3.96 -7.75
C LYS A 247 -19.45 -3.99 -6.22
N THR A 248 -18.50 -4.65 -5.61
CA THR A 248 -18.42 -4.77 -4.14
C THR A 248 -18.14 -3.45 -3.47
N ASP A 249 -18.77 -3.23 -2.32
CA ASP A 249 -18.34 -2.21 -1.37
C ASP A 249 -16.96 -2.57 -0.83
N ARG A 250 -16.07 -1.59 -0.76
CA ARG A 250 -14.71 -1.77 -0.26
C ARG A 250 -14.35 -0.64 0.68
N PHE A 251 -13.63 -0.98 1.74
CA PHE A 251 -13.03 0.01 2.62
C PHE A 251 -11.57 0.25 2.28
N VAL A 252 -11.09 1.43 2.62
CA VAL A 252 -9.67 1.82 2.56
C VAL A 252 -9.25 2.28 3.94
N LEU A 253 -8.21 1.64 4.49
CA LEU A 253 -7.62 2.00 5.78
C LEU A 253 -6.11 2.13 5.63
N VAL A 254 -5.55 3.19 6.20
CA VAL A 254 -4.10 3.35 6.34
C VAL A 254 -3.75 3.40 7.82
N PHE A 255 -2.85 2.53 8.22
CA PHE A 255 -2.33 2.44 9.58
C PHE A 255 -0.88 2.90 9.60
N ARG A 256 -0.46 3.53 10.69
CA ARG A 256 0.92 3.94 10.90
C ARG A 256 1.47 3.36 12.18
N LYS A 257 2.69 2.83 12.09
CA LYS A 257 3.50 2.47 13.25
C LYS A 257 4.01 3.74 13.91
N PRO A 258 3.82 3.91 15.23
CA PRO A 258 4.35 5.05 15.98
C PRO A 258 5.87 5.22 15.89
#